data_2d8c50e7c3938e56ffaf0ebc8c3fca8d
#
_entry.id   2d8c50e7c3938e56ffaf0ebc8c3fca8d
#
_cell.length_a   1.000
_cell.length_b   1.000
_cell.length_c   1.000
_cell.angle_alpha   90.00
_cell.angle_beta   90.00
_cell.angle_gamma   90.00
#
_symmetry.space_group_name_H-M   'P 1'
#
loop_
_entity.id
_entity.type
_entity.pdbx_description
1 polymer ?
#
loop_
_entity_poly.entity_id
_entity_poly.type
_entity_poly.pdbx_seq_one_letter_code
_entity_poly.pdbx_strand_id
1 'polypeptide(L)'
;MPKNMTGGKHKGRKNGEGSTGKKNRTMVEDFIDDLRTEGKVEGVHVGRVLRRCGDGRMEVFYVDGLKPMTVNSPIKGSLSGRGKSQAFIEVGSIVLVASTGLSGSISHEIIAVMTGEQVDMIRKEVELDMRILARETDSAALIQNKLEEEGFEFDYSESAAAQAEVPDVDIDTI
;
A
#
# COMPACT_ATOMS: atom_id res chain seq x y z
N MET A 1 -36.97 -38.08 -34.07
CA MET A 1 -36.75 -37.33 -32.80
C MET A 1 -35.98 -36.07 -33.15
N PRO A 2 -36.51 -34.87 -32.98
CA PRO A 2 -35.84 -33.64 -33.31
C PRO A 2 -34.75 -33.36 -32.26
N LYS A 3 -33.51 -33.11 -32.74
CA LYS A 3 -32.36 -32.70 -31.90
C LYS A 3 -32.58 -31.27 -31.42
N ASN A 4 -32.58 -31.09 -30.13
CA ASN A 4 -32.70 -29.78 -29.47
C ASN A 4 -31.37 -28.99 -29.64
N MET A 5 -31.29 -28.17 -30.69
CA MET A 5 -30.16 -27.29 -31.01
C MET A 5 -30.43 -25.89 -30.46
N THR A 6 -30.66 -25.75 -29.18
CA THR A 6 -30.59 -24.46 -28.50
C THR A 6 -29.19 -24.26 -27.95
N GLY A 7 -28.27 -23.87 -28.83
CA GLY A 7 -26.98 -23.33 -28.43
C GLY A 7 -27.18 -22.18 -27.46
N GLY A 8 -26.63 -22.30 -26.26
CA GLY A 8 -26.71 -21.29 -25.25
C GLY A 8 -26.24 -19.94 -25.83
N LYS A 9 -27.15 -18.96 -25.85
CA LYS A 9 -26.78 -17.56 -26.13
C LYS A 9 -25.72 -17.16 -25.11
N HIS A 10 -24.47 -17.07 -25.52
CA HIS A 10 -23.46 -16.38 -24.75
C HIS A 10 -23.96 -14.97 -24.50
N LYS A 11 -24.52 -14.72 -23.32
CA LYS A 11 -24.71 -13.35 -22.85
C LYS A 11 -23.33 -12.71 -22.84
N GLY A 12 -23.06 -11.87 -23.84
CA GLY A 12 -21.85 -11.07 -23.86
C GLY A 12 -21.74 -10.40 -22.48
N ARG A 13 -20.64 -10.68 -21.77
CA ARG A 13 -20.34 -9.97 -20.53
C ARG A 13 -20.32 -8.50 -20.90
N LYS A 14 -21.32 -7.75 -20.43
CA LYS A 14 -21.22 -6.29 -20.44
C LYS A 14 -19.95 -5.97 -19.66
N ASN A 15 -19.03 -5.23 -20.28
CA ASN A 15 -17.85 -4.65 -19.65
C ASN A 15 -18.31 -3.61 -18.63
N GLY A 16 -19.01 -4.05 -17.59
CA GLY A 16 -19.41 -3.24 -16.45
C GLY A 16 -18.45 -3.54 -15.32
N GLU A 17 -18.12 -2.52 -14.56
CA GLU A 17 -17.43 -2.64 -13.30
C GLU A 17 -18.10 -3.76 -12.48
N GLY A 18 -17.33 -4.75 -12.05
CA GLY A 18 -17.88 -5.86 -11.29
C GLY A 18 -18.29 -5.44 -9.89
N SER A 19 -19.06 -6.29 -9.24
CA SER A 19 -19.60 -6.04 -7.89
C SER A 19 -18.52 -5.62 -6.87
N THR A 20 -17.30 -6.13 -6.97
CA THR A 20 -16.20 -5.80 -6.06
C THR A 20 -15.68 -4.39 -6.30
N GLY A 21 -15.50 -3.97 -7.57
CA GLY A 21 -15.07 -2.62 -7.90
C GLY A 21 -16.07 -1.57 -7.42
N LYS A 22 -17.36 -1.83 -7.62
CA LYS A 22 -18.43 -0.95 -7.09
C LYS A 22 -18.37 -0.83 -5.58
N LYS A 23 -18.26 -1.95 -4.86
CA LYS A 23 -18.18 -1.94 -3.38
C LYS A 23 -16.95 -1.19 -2.89
N ASN A 24 -15.81 -1.36 -3.56
CA ASN A 24 -14.59 -0.64 -3.23
C ASN A 24 -14.77 0.87 -3.42
N ARG A 25 -15.36 1.28 -4.56
CA ARG A 25 -15.64 2.69 -4.85
C ARG A 25 -16.58 3.29 -3.82
N THR A 26 -17.73 2.66 -3.56
CA THR A 26 -18.70 3.13 -2.57
C THR A 26 -18.06 3.28 -1.19
N MET A 27 -17.24 2.31 -0.76
CA MET A 27 -16.53 2.41 0.53
C MET A 27 -15.62 3.64 0.62
N VAL A 28 -14.94 3.99 -0.48
CA VAL A 28 -14.06 5.17 -0.51
C VAL A 28 -14.89 6.45 -0.59
N GLU A 29 -15.99 6.46 -1.36
CA GLU A 29 -16.92 7.59 -1.46
C GLU A 29 -17.57 7.88 -0.10
N ASP A 30 -18.09 6.86 0.57
CA ASP A 30 -18.64 6.96 1.93
C ASP A 30 -17.61 7.55 2.90
N PHE A 31 -16.36 7.06 2.86
CA PHE A 31 -15.28 7.59 3.69
C PHE A 31 -14.98 9.08 3.41
N ILE A 32 -15.01 9.50 2.14
CA ILE A 32 -14.81 10.91 1.77
C ILE A 32 -15.96 11.78 2.28
N ASP A 33 -17.20 11.29 2.18
CA ASP A 33 -18.37 12.01 2.63
C ASP A 33 -18.40 12.11 4.18
N ASP A 34 -18.00 11.05 4.89
CA ASP A 34 -17.82 11.06 6.34
C ASP A 34 -16.75 12.07 6.76
N LEU A 35 -15.61 12.12 6.04
CA LEU A 35 -14.57 13.13 6.28
C LEU A 35 -15.06 14.56 6.11
N ARG A 36 -15.93 14.81 5.11
CA ARG A 36 -16.52 16.14 4.88
C ARG A 36 -17.48 16.55 6.00
N THR A 37 -18.19 15.57 6.53
CA THR A 37 -19.25 15.82 7.51
C THR A 37 -18.67 15.93 8.93
N GLU A 38 -17.78 15.03 9.29
CA GLU A 38 -17.26 14.87 10.65
C GLU A 38 -15.83 15.37 10.82
N GLY A 39 -15.13 15.66 9.72
CA GLY A 39 -13.73 16.09 9.70
C GLY A 39 -12.73 14.99 10.05
N LYS A 40 -13.17 13.91 10.69
CA LYS A 40 -12.37 12.74 11.05
C LYS A 40 -13.24 11.50 11.17
N VAL A 41 -12.81 10.40 10.57
CA VAL A 41 -13.47 9.09 10.73
C VAL A 41 -12.70 8.27 11.75
N GLU A 42 -13.35 7.88 12.84
CA GLU A 42 -12.71 7.11 13.90
C GLU A 42 -12.39 5.68 13.43
N GLY A 43 -11.19 5.22 13.76
CA GLY A 43 -10.74 3.86 13.49
C GLY A 43 -10.49 3.53 12.02
N VAL A 44 -10.61 4.49 11.09
CA VAL A 44 -10.25 4.32 9.69
C VAL A 44 -9.16 5.32 9.31
N HIS A 45 -8.09 4.81 8.72
CA HIS A 45 -6.92 5.60 8.37
C HIS A 45 -6.56 5.42 6.90
N VAL A 46 -6.04 6.48 6.30
CA VAL A 46 -5.39 6.40 5.00
C VAL A 46 -3.97 5.90 5.21
N GLY A 47 -3.60 4.85 4.51
CA GLY A 47 -2.27 4.26 4.61
C GLY A 47 -1.68 3.90 3.26
N ARG A 48 -0.39 3.62 3.27
CA ARG A 48 0.38 3.17 2.11
C ARG A 48 0.92 1.78 2.33
N VAL A 49 0.79 0.94 1.33
CA VAL A 49 1.36 -0.41 1.33
C VAL A 49 2.87 -0.33 1.14
N LEU A 50 3.64 -0.81 2.10
CA LEU A 50 5.11 -0.86 2.05
C LEU A 50 5.60 -2.15 1.40
N ARG A 51 5.06 -3.30 1.82
CA ARG A 51 5.47 -4.61 1.29
C ARG A 51 4.39 -5.67 1.46
N ARG A 52 4.55 -6.77 0.72
CA ARG A 52 3.75 -7.99 0.87
C ARG A 52 4.36 -8.89 1.94
N CYS A 53 3.53 -9.33 2.90
CA CYS A 53 3.95 -10.23 3.96
C CYS A 53 3.59 -11.71 3.71
N GLY A 54 2.86 -12.00 2.63
CA GLY A 54 2.31 -13.34 2.37
C GLY A 54 0.90 -13.52 2.96
N ASP A 55 0.25 -14.66 2.66
CA ASP A 55 -1.08 -15.05 3.18
C ASP A 55 -2.17 -13.96 3.06
N GLY A 56 -2.11 -13.14 1.99
CA GLY A 56 -3.06 -12.04 1.81
C GLY A 56 -2.88 -10.89 2.80
N ARG A 57 -1.71 -10.78 3.42
CA ARG A 57 -1.35 -9.70 4.34
C ARG A 57 -0.39 -8.72 3.68
N MET A 58 -0.55 -7.47 4.03
CA MET A 58 0.31 -6.36 3.62
C MET A 58 0.79 -5.60 4.84
N GLU A 59 2.02 -5.15 4.79
CA GLU A 59 2.52 -4.16 5.71
C GLU A 59 2.12 -2.78 5.23
N VAL A 60 1.39 -2.05 6.07
CA VAL A 60 0.84 -0.74 5.73
C VAL A 60 1.35 0.31 6.70
N PHE A 61 1.86 1.39 6.15
CA PHE A 61 2.22 2.59 6.88
C PHE A 61 1.03 3.56 6.88
N TYR A 62 0.69 4.10 8.03
CA TYR A 62 -0.30 5.16 8.19
C TYR A 62 0.10 6.09 9.33
N VAL A 63 -0.58 7.21 9.43
CA VAL A 63 -0.33 8.19 10.50
C VAL A 63 -1.62 8.36 11.29
N ASP A 64 -1.53 8.11 12.60
CA ASP A 64 -2.63 8.36 13.53
C ASP A 64 -2.35 9.65 14.31
N GLY A 65 -3.04 10.72 13.94
CA GLY A 65 -2.71 12.06 14.41
C GLY A 65 -1.31 12.48 13.96
N LEU A 66 -0.34 12.49 14.89
CA LEU A 66 1.06 12.82 14.60
C LEU A 66 1.98 11.58 14.64
N LYS A 67 1.46 10.42 15.06
CA LYS A 67 2.27 9.21 15.24
C LYS A 67 2.31 8.37 13.97
N PRO A 68 3.50 8.13 13.40
CA PRO A 68 3.65 7.17 12.33
C PRO A 68 3.50 5.75 12.88
N MET A 69 2.68 4.95 12.20
CA MET A 69 2.40 3.57 12.57
C MET A 69 2.61 2.65 11.38
N THR A 70 3.14 1.47 11.63
CA THR A 70 3.27 0.40 10.64
C THR A 70 2.59 -0.85 11.18
N VAL A 71 1.67 -1.38 10.39
CA VAL A 71 0.86 -2.54 10.80
C VAL A 71 0.84 -3.61 9.71
N ASN A 72 0.77 -4.86 10.13
CA ASN A 72 0.59 -5.99 9.22
C ASN A 72 -0.91 -6.31 9.14
N SER A 73 -1.55 -5.89 8.05
CA SER A 73 -3.00 -5.94 7.88
C SER A 73 -3.40 -6.98 6.83
N PRO A 74 -4.35 -7.88 7.11
CA PRO A 74 -4.95 -8.72 6.10
C PRO A 74 -5.79 -7.89 5.13
N ILE A 75 -5.91 -8.40 3.92
CA ILE A 75 -6.81 -7.83 2.91
C ILE A 75 -8.22 -8.37 3.16
N LYS A 76 -9.20 -7.48 3.26
CA LYS A 76 -10.62 -7.87 3.41
C LYS A 76 -11.03 -8.89 2.35
N GLY A 77 -11.74 -9.92 2.76
CA GLY A 77 -12.14 -11.02 1.89
C GLY A 77 -12.86 -10.59 0.61
N SER A 78 -13.59 -9.47 0.62
CA SER A 78 -14.23 -8.90 -0.57
C SER A 78 -13.22 -8.40 -1.63
N LEU A 79 -12.02 -8.02 -1.24
CA LEU A 79 -10.94 -7.53 -2.11
C LEU A 79 -9.96 -8.66 -2.49
N SER A 80 -10.08 -9.83 -1.88
CA SER A 80 -9.24 -11.00 -2.14
C SER A 80 -9.91 -11.99 -3.11
N GLY A 81 -9.19 -13.03 -3.54
CA GLY A 81 -9.74 -14.09 -4.38
C GLY A 81 -10.15 -13.60 -5.77
N ARG A 82 -11.39 -13.85 -6.19
CA ARG A 82 -11.91 -13.50 -7.52
C ARG A 82 -12.07 -11.98 -7.72
N GLY A 83 -12.11 -11.20 -6.64
CA GLY A 83 -12.19 -9.75 -6.66
C GLY A 83 -10.89 -9.03 -6.97
N LYS A 84 -9.74 -9.72 -6.94
CA LYS A 84 -8.40 -9.12 -7.12
C LYS A 84 -8.23 -8.31 -8.38
N SER A 85 -8.90 -8.69 -9.47
CA SER A 85 -8.76 -7.99 -10.76
C SER A 85 -9.38 -6.60 -10.77
N GLN A 86 -10.21 -6.27 -9.78
CA GLN A 86 -10.95 -5.00 -9.73
C GLN A 86 -10.51 -4.07 -8.59
N ALA A 87 -9.74 -4.61 -7.65
CA ALA A 87 -9.14 -3.88 -6.55
C ALA A 87 -7.74 -4.45 -6.32
N PHE A 88 -6.85 -4.18 -7.27
CA PHE A 88 -5.48 -4.68 -7.22
C PHE A 88 -4.67 -3.89 -6.19
N ILE A 89 -4.12 -4.60 -5.21
CA ILE A 89 -3.29 -4.03 -4.16
C ILE A 89 -1.85 -4.45 -4.38
N GLU A 90 -0.98 -3.48 -4.54
CA GLU A 90 0.46 -3.67 -4.71
C GLU A 90 1.27 -2.76 -3.77
N VAL A 91 2.57 -2.95 -3.75
CA VAL A 91 3.48 -2.06 -3.02
C VAL A 91 3.36 -0.64 -3.58
N GLY A 92 3.21 0.33 -2.70
CA GLY A 92 2.97 1.72 -3.06
C GLY A 92 1.48 2.11 -3.24
N SER A 93 0.54 1.15 -3.25
CA SER A 93 -0.89 1.46 -3.27
C SER A 93 -1.31 2.22 -2.03
N ILE A 94 -2.18 3.21 -2.21
CA ILE A 94 -2.84 3.92 -1.11
C ILE A 94 -4.14 3.18 -0.79
N VAL A 95 -4.34 2.89 0.49
CA VAL A 95 -5.43 2.03 0.98
C VAL A 95 -6.12 2.65 2.18
N LEU A 96 -7.36 2.24 2.42
CA LEU A 96 -8.04 2.48 3.69
C LEU A 96 -7.82 1.28 4.62
N VAL A 97 -7.36 1.58 5.82
CA VAL A 97 -7.11 0.60 6.88
C VAL A 97 -8.07 0.89 8.02
N ALA A 98 -8.88 -0.10 8.37
CA ALA A 98 -9.78 -0.01 9.51
C ALA A 98 -9.21 -0.76 10.72
N SER A 99 -9.34 -0.17 11.90
CA SER A 99 -9.11 -0.85 13.16
C SER A 99 -10.25 -1.83 13.43
N THR A 100 -9.92 -3.08 13.72
CA THR A 100 -10.91 -4.12 14.02
C THR A 100 -11.35 -4.11 15.48
N GLY A 101 -10.69 -3.33 16.33
CA GLY A 101 -10.90 -3.36 17.78
C GLY A 101 -10.35 -4.62 18.48
N LEU A 102 -9.76 -5.54 17.72
CA LEU A 102 -9.14 -6.76 18.25
C LEU A 102 -7.66 -6.51 18.56
N SER A 103 -7.20 -7.00 19.68
CA SER A 103 -5.77 -7.01 19.99
C SER A 103 -5.06 -8.17 19.29
N GLY A 104 -3.82 -7.94 18.82
CA GLY A 104 -2.99 -8.98 18.21
C GLY A 104 -2.77 -8.81 16.72
N SER A 105 -2.57 -9.93 16.01
CA SER A 105 -2.17 -9.93 14.59
C SER A 105 -3.26 -9.49 13.60
N ILE A 106 -4.48 -9.28 14.05
CA ILE A 106 -5.64 -8.84 13.25
C ILE A 106 -6.21 -7.52 13.82
N SER A 107 -5.35 -6.67 14.34
CA SER A 107 -5.77 -5.37 14.89
C SER A 107 -6.28 -4.41 13.82
N HIS A 108 -5.87 -4.60 12.57
CA HIS A 108 -6.25 -3.76 11.44
C HIS A 108 -6.55 -4.62 10.21
N GLU A 109 -7.42 -4.13 9.32
CA GLU A 109 -7.79 -4.78 8.06
C GLU A 109 -7.79 -3.75 6.92
N ILE A 110 -7.29 -4.13 5.75
CA ILE A 110 -7.41 -3.31 4.53
C ILE A 110 -8.82 -3.46 3.98
N ILE A 111 -9.60 -2.39 4.01
CA ILE A 111 -11.01 -2.38 3.64
C ILE A 111 -11.29 -1.86 2.23
N ALA A 112 -10.43 -0.99 1.71
CA ALA A 112 -10.52 -0.44 0.37
C ALA A 112 -9.16 -0.05 -0.20
N VAL A 113 -9.09 0.03 -1.54
CA VAL A 113 -7.97 0.57 -2.29
C VAL A 113 -8.43 1.85 -3.00
N MET A 114 -7.60 2.89 -2.96
CA MET A 114 -7.89 4.18 -3.57
C MET A 114 -7.23 4.33 -4.93
N THR A 115 -7.95 4.98 -5.83
CA THR A 115 -7.39 5.47 -7.10
C THR A 115 -6.70 6.82 -6.91
N GLY A 116 -5.84 7.22 -7.85
CA GLY A 116 -5.18 8.53 -7.81
C GLY A 116 -6.17 9.69 -7.67
N GLU A 117 -7.28 9.66 -8.42
CA GLU A 117 -8.34 10.67 -8.36
C GLU A 117 -8.98 10.77 -6.97
N GLN A 118 -9.21 9.64 -6.31
CA GLN A 118 -9.76 9.60 -4.96
C GLN A 118 -8.76 10.13 -3.93
N VAL A 119 -7.48 9.82 -4.09
CA VAL A 119 -6.41 10.38 -3.24
C VAL A 119 -6.35 11.89 -3.39
N ASP A 120 -6.46 12.42 -4.62
CA ASP A 120 -6.48 13.86 -4.87
C ASP A 120 -7.72 14.55 -4.29
N MET A 121 -8.86 13.86 -4.25
CA MET A 121 -10.06 14.36 -3.56
C MET A 121 -9.83 14.46 -2.06
N ILE A 122 -9.31 13.42 -1.43
CA ILE A 122 -9.03 13.43 0.02
C ILE A 122 -8.00 14.52 0.39
N ARG A 123 -6.98 14.73 -0.43
CA ARG A 123 -5.99 15.81 -0.21
C ARG A 123 -6.59 17.21 -0.18
N LYS A 124 -7.73 17.41 -0.82
CA LYS A 124 -8.44 18.71 -0.77
C LYS A 124 -9.26 18.88 0.50
N GLU A 125 -9.74 17.78 1.07
CA GLU A 125 -10.59 17.79 2.25
C GLU A 125 -9.77 17.73 3.56
N VAL A 126 -8.70 16.94 3.55
CA VAL A 126 -7.85 16.71 4.72
C VAL A 126 -6.38 16.84 4.33
N GLU A 127 -5.59 17.45 5.19
CA GLU A 127 -4.14 17.50 5.05
C GLU A 127 -3.55 16.11 5.30
N LEU A 128 -3.29 15.39 4.21
CA LEU A 128 -2.62 14.08 4.29
C LEU A 128 -1.13 14.28 4.54
N ASP A 129 -0.60 13.50 5.46
CA ASP A 129 0.84 13.47 5.73
C ASP A 129 1.62 13.09 4.45
N MET A 130 2.60 13.92 4.10
CA MET A 130 3.42 13.73 2.89
C MET A 130 4.13 12.38 2.86
N ARG A 131 4.43 11.79 4.01
CA ARG A 131 5.05 10.48 4.15
C ARG A 131 4.18 9.35 3.58
N ILE A 132 2.85 9.48 3.61
CA ILE A 132 1.92 8.52 3.01
C ILE A 132 2.00 8.58 1.47
N LEU A 133 2.23 9.74 0.92
CA LEU A 133 2.26 9.99 -0.53
C LEU A 133 3.65 9.82 -1.15
N ALA A 134 4.71 9.97 -0.35
CA ALA A 134 6.10 9.85 -0.82
C ALA A 134 6.37 8.46 -1.40
N ARG A 135 7.01 8.37 -2.55
CA ARG A 135 7.50 7.10 -3.10
C ARG A 135 8.71 6.62 -2.29
N GLU A 136 9.02 5.32 -2.32
CA GLU A 136 10.17 4.77 -1.57
C GLU A 136 11.50 5.48 -1.88
N THR A 137 11.67 5.92 -3.13
CA THR A 137 12.81 6.74 -3.56
C THR A 137 12.87 8.10 -2.86
N ASP A 138 11.69 8.68 -2.56
CA ASP A 138 11.60 9.99 -1.93
C ASP A 138 11.72 9.88 -0.41
N SER A 139 11.31 8.74 0.17
CA SER A 139 11.44 8.50 1.62
C SER A 139 12.91 8.37 2.05
N ALA A 140 13.77 7.80 1.22
CA ALA A 140 15.21 7.77 1.46
C ALA A 140 15.81 9.19 1.44
N ALA A 141 15.39 10.03 0.50
CA ALA A 141 15.81 11.43 0.43
C ALA A 141 15.29 12.27 1.62
N LEU A 142 14.07 12.02 2.07
CA LEU A 142 13.50 12.70 3.25
C LEU A 142 14.21 12.30 4.56
N ILE A 143 14.62 11.03 4.68
CA ILE A 143 15.41 10.55 5.81
C ILE A 143 16.81 11.18 5.77
N GLN A 144 17.40 11.29 4.60
CA GLN A 144 18.73 11.87 4.41
C GLN A 144 18.72 13.37 4.76
N ASN A 145 17.75 14.13 4.28
CA ASN A 145 17.56 15.54 4.63
C ASN A 145 17.35 15.75 6.14
N LYS A 146 16.60 14.85 6.81
CA LYS A 146 16.38 14.94 8.24
C LYS A 146 17.63 14.61 9.07
N LEU A 147 18.48 13.71 8.57
CA LEU A 147 19.78 13.39 9.19
C LEU A 147 20.76 14.55 9.02
N GLU A 148 20.70 15.27 7.89
CA GLU A 148 21.51 16.49 7.67
C GLU A 148 21.06 17.65 8.57
N GLU A 149 19.76 17.82 8.81
CA GLU A 149 19.24 18.83 9.73
C GLU A 149 19.58 18.52 11.22
N GLU A 150 19.69 17.24 11.59
CA GLU A 150 20.06 16.82 12.93
C GLU A 150 21.59 16.73 13.15
N GLY A 151 22.41 17.13 12.16
CA GLY A 151 23.86 17.25 12.30
C GLY A 151 24.62 15.92 12.40
N PHE A 152 24.06 14.83 11.92
CA PHE A 152 24.78 13.57 11.74
C PHE A 152 25.55 13.60 10.42
N GLU A 153 26.72 14.20 10.42
CA GLU A 153 27.72 14.03 9.34
C GLU A 153 28.27 12.61 9.41
N PHE A 154 27.89 11.76 8.48
CA PHE A 154 28.60 10.52 8.22
C PHE A 154 29.87 10.88 7.42
N ASP A 155 31.00 10.91 8.10
CA ASP A 155 32.29 11.10 7.46
C ASP A 155 32.70 9.83 6.68
N TYR A 156 32.46 9.84 5.37
CA TYR A 156 32.86 8.77 4.45
C TYR A 156 34.33 8.86 4.02
N SER A 157 35.14 9.73 4.63
CA SER A 157 36.52 10.01 4.13
C SER A 157 37.56 8.95 4.50
N GLU A 158 37.25 7.93 5.32
CA GLU A 158 38.27 7.01 5.85
C GLU A 158 38.21 5.57 5.31
N SER A 159 37.37 5.21 4.36
CA SER A 159 37.30 3.85 3.82
C SER A 159 37.93 3.66 2.40
N ALA A 160 38.53 4.68 1.83
CA ALA A 160 39.14 4.59 0.49
C ALA A 160 40.65 4.27 0.48
N ALA A 161 41.30 3.98 1.61
CA ALA A 161 42.73 3.76 1.71
C ALA A 161 43.17 2.38 2.23
N ALA A 162 42.36 1.34 2.00
CA ALA A 162 42.81 -0.04 2.23
C ALA A 162 42.60 -0.88 0.97
N GLN A 163 43.33 -0.53 -0.09
CA GLN A 163 43.66 -1.49 -1.15
C GLN A 163 44.73 -2.42 -0.57
N ALA A 164 44.29 -3.50 0.06
CA ALA A 164 45.14 -4.62 0.39
C ALA A 164 45.57 -5.29 -0.92
N GLU A 165 46.88 -5.29 -1.16
CA GLU A 165 47.54 -6.07 -2.18
C GLU A 165 47.10 -7.53 -2.09
N VAL A 166 46.46 -8.02 -3.15
CA VAL A 166 46.13 -9.46 -3.30
C VAL A 166 47.49 -10.13 -3.70
N PRO A 167 48.03 -11.06 -2.90
CA PRO A 167 49.22 -11.81 -3.32
C PRO A 167 48.84 -12.70 -4.51
N ASP A 168 49.60 -12.54 -5.57
CA ASP A 168 49.56 -13.37 -6.79
C ASP A 168 49.86 -14.82 -6.41
N VAL A 169 48.82 -15.69 -6.47
CA VAL A 169 48.96 -17.10 -6.21
C VAL A 169 49.24 -17.80 -7.53
N ASP A 170 50.49 -18.16 -7.75
CA ASP A 170 50.97 -18.93 -8.88
C ASP A 170 50.39 -20.36 -8.83
N ILE A 171 49.51 -20.73 -9.79
CA ILE A 171 48.76 -21.99 -9.83
C ILE A 171 49.50 -23.08 -10.63
N ASP A 172 50.74 -22.85 -11.06
CA ASP A 172 51.48 -23.75 -11.97
C ASP A 172 52.45 -24.71 -11.29
N THR A 173 52.23 -25.09 -10.02
CA THR A 173 53.07 -26.12 -9.38
C THR A 173 52.27 -27.12 -8.60
N ILE A 174 51.53 -28.03 -9.31
CA ILE A 174 51.25 -29.41 -8.88
C ILE A 174 51.15 -30.34 -10.10
#